data_b5f9428f5ff06b4f1b0dbc33360ffb6c
#
_entry.id   b5f9428f5ff06b4f1b0dbc33360ffb6c
#
_cell.length_a   1.000
_cell.length_b   1.000
_cell.length_c   1.000
_cell.angle_alpha   90.00
_cell.angle_beta   90.00
_cell.angle_gamma   90.00
#
_symmetry.space_group_name_H-M   'P 1'
#
loop_
_entity.id
_entity.type
_entity.pdbx_description
1 polymer ?
#
loop_
_entity_poly.entity_id
_entity_poly.type
_entity_poly.pdbx_seq_one_letter_code
_entity_poly.pdbx_strand_id
1 'polypeptide(L)'
;MIARYAGGVSGARTAAGSGSVVVVVDAFRASTTIAVLVSKGARVVPVASVEEAASAETDIRIGERGSAKVAGFDFGNSPTEILSSEIPPDSSVALSTTNGTRVIEAAGGARAILTGAFVNASILAADLANGTYASAEVVVVGCGWEGRRASEDEVAAGAILHRLRSRGAGLDRRARRVVEAYLSRPVRTLRNNSAARRLKRLGYEEDLKFCLAEDTVPVVPRLVGDAFVGCVAGSLRPRQSSALRPTQKAEICS
;
A
#
# COMPACT_ATOMS: atom_id res chain seq x y z
N MET A 1 -14.25 0.67 -17.40
CA MET A 1 -14.01 0.63 -15.94
C MET A 1 -14.79 1.75 -15.26
N ILE A 2 -15.40 1.48 -14.10
CA ILE A 2 -15.93 2.50 -13.19
C ILE A 2 -15.04 2.55 -11.96
N ALA A 3 -14.62 3.74 -11.55
CA ALA A 3 -13.79 3.94 -10.37
C ALA A 3 -14.54 4.81 -9.34
N ARG A 4 -14.56 4.35 -8.09
CA ARG A 4 -15.26 4.98 -6.96
C ARG A 4 -14.30 5.33 -5.84
N TYR A 5 -14.75 6.21 -4.96
CA TYR A 5 -14.06 6.49 -3.69
C TYR A 5 -14.93 6.10 -2.50
N ALA A 6 -14.31 5.44 -1.53
CA ALA A 6 -14.90 5.14 -0.23
C ALA A 6 -13.89 5.45 0.90
N GLY A 7 -14.33 5.42 2.14
CA GLY A 7 -13.46 5.67 3.30
C GLY A 7 -13.66 4.66 4.40
N GLY A 8 -12.54 4.30 5.03
CA GLY A 8 -12.48 3.48 6.24
C GLY A 8 -12.98 2.04 6.07
N VAL A 9 -13.08 1.34 7.20
CA VAL A 9 -13.50 -0.06 7.31
C VAL A 9 -14.87 -0.32 6.64
N SER A 10 -15.84 0.57 6.87
CA SER A 10 -17.18 0.42 6.28
C SER A 10 -17.15 0.50 4.75
N GLY A 11 -16.35 1.43 4.20
CA GLY A 11 -16.18 1.56 2.75
C GLY A 11 -15.51 0.34 2.13
N ALA A 12 -14.49 -0.19 2.77
CA ALA A 12 -13.79 -1.41 2.33
C ALA A 12 -14.72 -2.63 2.33
N ARG A 13 -15.48 -2.83 3.41
CA ARG A 13 -16.45 -3.94 3.53
C ARG A 13 -17.53 -3.88 2.46
N THR A 14 -18.08 -2.69 2.21
CA THR A 14 -19.08 -2.50 1.15
C THR A 14 -18.52 -2.81 -0.23
N ALA A 15 -17.30 -2.35 -0.52
CA ALA A 15 -16.62 -2.61 -1.79
C ALA A 15 -16.31 -4.11 -1.98
N ALA A 16 -15.86 -4.79 -0.93
CA ALA A 16 -15.63 -6.24 -0.95
C ALA A 16 -16.93 -7.00 -1.23
N GLY A 17 -18.01 -6.66 -0.52
CA GLY A 17 -19.32 -7.31 -0.69
C GLY A 17 -19.93 -7.11 -2.09
N SER A 18 -19.54 -6.08 -2.81
CA SER A 18 -19.95 -5.86 -4.22
C SER A 18 -19.04 -6.55 -5.25
N GLY A 19 -18.02 -7.29 -4.82
CA GLY A 19 -17.06 -7.95 -5.72
C GLY A 19 -16.15 -6.99 -6.48
N SER A 20 -15.96 -5.78 -5.96
CA SER A 20 -15.08 -4.79 -6.56
C SER A 20 -13.60 -5.13 -6.36
N VAL A 21 -12.73 -4.56 -7.17
CA VAL A 21 -11.31 -4.44 -6.88
C VAL A 21 -11.11 -3.31 -5.87
N VAL A 22 -10.47 -3.60 -4.75
CA VAL A 22 -10.22 -2.63 -3.69
C VAL A 22 -8.76 -2.16 -3.73
N VAL A 23 -8.57 -0.84 -3.77
CA VAL A 23 -7.26 -0.20 -3.60
C VAL A 23 -7.24 0.50 -2.25
N VAL A 24 -6.46 -0.02 -1.31
CA VAL A 24 -6.32 0.56 0.03
C VAL A 24 -5.29 1.68 0.01
N VAL A 25 -5.63 2.83 0.58
CA VAL A 25 -4.76 4.01 0.63
C VAL A 25 -4.58 4.47 2.08
N ASP A 26 -3.37 4.27 2.59
CA ASP A 26 -2.83 4.84 3.83
C ASP A 26 -1.54 5.56 3.46
N ALA A 27 -1.67 6.82 3.05
CA ALA A 27 -0.57 7.57 2.44
C ALA A 27 0.54 7.88 3.46
N PHE A 28 0.18 8.08 4.72
CA PHE A 28 1.11 8.36 5.82
C PHE A 28 0.92 7.35 6.95
N ARG A 29 1.47 6.10 6.79
CA ARG A 29 2.57 5.68 5.90
C ARG A 29 2.39 4.28 5.30
N ALA A 30 1.42 3.47 5.76
CA ALA A 30 1.40 2.02 5.52
C ALA A 30 1.45 1.64 4.03
N SER A 31 0.67 2.29 3.18
CA SER A 31 0.69 1.99 1.73
C SER A 31 2.04 2.29 1.09
N THR A 32 2.70 3.37 1.51
CA THR A 32 4.05 3.73 1.05
C THR A 32 5.09 2.71 1.53
N THR A 33 5.01 2.30 2.81
CA THR A 33 5.88 1.29 3.41
C THR A 33 5.76 -0.06 2.71
N ILE A 34 4.53 -0.51 2.44
CA ILE A 34 4.29 -1.76 1.68
C ILE A 34 4.89 -1.64 0.28
N ALA A 35 4.71 -0.50 -0.41
CA ALA A 35 5.28 -0.31 -1.74
C ALA A 35 6.82 -0.41 -1.73
N VAL A 36 7.49 0.19 -0.75
CA VAL A 36 8.96 0.08 -0.59
C VAL A 36 9.38 -1.37 -0.32
N LEU A 37 8.73 -2.07 0.61
CA LEU A 37 9.06 -3.47 0.94
C LEU A 37 8.93 -4.38 -0.27
N VAL A 38 7.79 -4.33 -0.97
CA VAL A 38 7.59 -5.20 -2.15
C VAL A 38 8.47 -4.80 -3.33
N SER A 39 8.92 -3.55 -3.41
CA SER A 39 9.91 -3.13 -4.42
C SER A 39 11.28 -3.75 -4.20
N LYS A 40 11.60 -4.08 -2.94
CA LYS A 40 12.81 -4.83 -2.54
C LYS A 40 12.62 -6.36 -2.66
N GLY A 41 11.45 -6.83 -3.06
CA GLY A 41 11.14 -8.25 -3.22
C GLY A 41 10.57 -8.92 -1.96
N ALA A 42 10.31 -8.18 -0.89
CA ALA A 42 9.73 -8.74 0.32
C ALA A 42 8.24 -9.11 0.14
N ARG A 43 7.78 -10.06 0.95
CA ARG A 43 6.39 -10.49 1.10
C ARG A 43 5.83 -9.88 2.38
N VAL A 44 4.82 -9.02 2.28
CA VAL A 44 4.29 -8.27 3.43
C VAL A 44 2.96 -8.85 3.87
N VAL A 45 2.93 -9.47 5.05
CA VAL A 45 1.74 -10.03 5.69
C VAL A 45 1.13 -8.97 6.60
N PRO A 46 -0.02 -8.37 6.23
CA PRO A 46 -0.72 -7.45 7.11
C PRO A 46 -1.39 -8.23 8.25
N VAL A 47 -1.13 -7.84 9.49
CA VAL A 47 -1.71 -8.48 10.67
C VAL A 47 -2.51 -7.50 11.52
N ALA A 48 -3.53 -7.99 12.20
CA ALA A 48 -4.51 -7.14 12.86
C ALA A 48 -3.98 -6.45 14.12
N SER A 49 -3.02 -7.06 14.83
CA SER A 49 -2.55 -6.57 16.11
C SER A 49 -1.02 -6.63 16.25
N VAL A 50 -0.47 -5.94 17.28
CA VAL A 50 0.94 -6.03 17.65
C VAL A 50 1.27 -7.42 18.16
N GLU A 51 0.37 -8.01 18.92
CA GLU A 51 0.52 -9.34 19.50
C GLU A 51 0.62 -10.41 18.41
N GLU A 52 -0.23 -10.29 17.39
CA GLU A 52 -0.17 -11.16 16.21
C GLU A 52 1.14 -10.98 15.45
N ALA A 53 1.58 -9.74 15.22
CA ALA A 53 2.86 -9.47 14.58
C ALA A 53 4.04 -10.00 15.42
N ALA A 54 3.97 -9.90 16.74
CA ALA A 54 5.04 -10.39 17.64
C ALA A 54 5.16 -11.92 17.63
N SER A 55 4.03 -12.63 17.46
CA SER A 55 3.98 -14.10 17.41
C SER A 55 4.13 -14.68 16.00
N ALA A 56 4.11 -13.82 14.96
CA ALA A 56 4.22 -14.27 13.58
C ALA A 56 5.60 -14.91 13.31
N GLU A 57 5.58 -16.05 12.63
CA GLU A 57 6.78 -16.69 12.11
C GLU A 57 7.26 -16.01 10.83
N THR A 58 7.80 -14.80 10.97
CA THR A 58 8.30 -13.97 9.86
C THR A 58 9.72 -13.52 10.13
N ASP A 59 10.47 -13.25 9.06
CA ASP A 59 11.86 -12.81 9.14
C ASP A 59 11.99 -11.42 9.75
N ILE A 60 10.99 -10.54 9.49
CA ILE A 60 11.01 -9.14 9.90
C ILE A 60 9.64 -8.76 10.50
N ARG A 61 9.67 -7.99 11.57
CA ARG A 61 8.48 -7.45 12.24
C ARG A 61 8.47 -5.94 12.17
N ILE A 62 7.40 -5.41 11.59
CA ILE A 62 7.18 -3.96 11.45
C ILE A 62 5.89 -3.59 12.17
N GLY A 63 5.95 -2.57 13.02
CA GLY A 63 4.76 -2.14 13.72
C GLY A 63 4.83 -0.72 14.25
N GLU A 64 3.67 -0.05 14.23
CA GLU A 64 3.50 1.26 14.85
C GLU A 64 2.22 1.34 15.69
N ARG A 65 2.27 2.17 16.72
CA ARG A 65 1.11 2.66 17.47
C ARG A 65 1.24 4.16 17.67
N GLY A 66 0.21 4.90 17.29
CA GLY A 66 0.26 6.35 17.32
C GLY A 66 1.37 6.96 16.44
N SER A 67 1.76 6.28 15.38
CA SER A 67 2.87 6.58 14.46
C SER A 67 4.28 6.29 15.01
N ALA A 68 4.45 5.88 16.28
CA ALA A 68 5.73 5.51 16.88
C ALA A 68 6.01 4.01 16.69
N LYS A 69 7.29 3.65 16.55
CA LYS A 69 7.75 2.25 16.46
C LYS A 69 7.36 1.47 17.72
N VAL A 70 6.88 0.25 17.52
CA VAL A 70 6.63 -0.71 18.61
C VAL A 70 7.96 -1.21 19.16
N ALA A 71 8.11 -1.21 20.48
CA ALA A 71 9.31 -1.74 21.14
C ALA A 71 9.52 -3.22 20.81
N GLY A 72 10.76 -3.61 20.57
CA GLY A 72 11.13 -4.99 20.24
C GLY A 72 10.88 -5.41 18.79
N PHE A 73 10.32 -4.55 17.94
CA PHE A 73 10.19 -4.82 16.51
C PHE A 73 11.44 -4.34 15.74
N ASP A 74 11.69 -4.94 14.57
CA ASP A 74 12.86 -4.59 13.75
C ASP A 74 12.77 -3.18 13.23
N PHE A 75 11.58 -2.79 12.71
CA PHE A 75 11.31 -1.46 12.18
C PHE A 75 10.00 -0.88 12.71
N GLY A 76 9.91 0.45 12.67
CA GLY A 76 8.64 1.17 12.65
C GLY A 76 8.00 1.16 11.25
N ASN A 77 6.89 1.88 11.12
CA ASN A 77 6.25 2.07 9.82
C ASN A 77 6.92 3.25 9.07
N SER A 78 8.26 3.19 8.89
CA SER A 78 9.07 4.23 8.24
C SER A 78 9.57 3.76 6.87
N PRO A 79 8.99 4.26 5.75
CA PRO A 79 9.43 3.87 4.43
C PRO A 79 10.87 4.29 4.11
N THR A 80 11.37 5.40 4.68
CA THR A 80 12.74 5.86 4.45
C THR A 80 13.76 5.03 5.23
N GLU A 81 13.44 4.62 6.45
CA GLU A 81 14.27 3.67 7.23
C GLU A 81 14.41 2.34 6.49
N ILE A 82 13.29 1.79 6.01
CA ILE A 82 13.27 0.54 5.24
C ILE A 82 14.01 0.69 3.90
N LEU A 83 13.85 1.83 3.23
CA LEU A 83 14.53 2.09 1.95
C LEU A 83 16.05 2.05 2.10
N SER A 84 16.58 2.61 3.19
CA SER A 84 18.01 2.65 3.51
C SER A 84 18.54 1.37 4.14
N SER A 85 17.66 0.45 4.57
CA SER A 85 18.05 -0.81 5.20
C SER A 85 18.20 -1.93 4.18
N GLU A 86 19.00 -2.92 4.51
CA GLU A 86 19.10 -4.14 3.72
C GLU A 86 17.93 -5.07 4.07
N ILE A 87 17.07 -5.31 3.11
CA ILE A 87 15.93 -6.24 3.17
C ILE A 87 16.20 -7.34 2.16
N PRO A 88 16.49 -8.57 2.59
CA PRO A 88 16.72 -9.67 1.66
C PRO A 88 15.47 -9.93 0.79
N PRO A 89 15.64 -10.20 -0.52
CA PRO A 89 14.52 -10.63 -1.36
C PRO A 89 13.83 -11.86 -0.77
N ASP A 90 12.53 -11.99 -1.00
CA ASP A 90 11.66 -13.05 -0.50
C ASP A 90 11.49 -13.08 1.03
N SER A 91 12.09 -12.14 1.79
CA SER A 91 11.83 -12.02 3.23
C SER A 91 10.33 -11.87 3.49
N SER A 92 9.85 -12.62 4.48
CA SER A 92 8.52 -12.47 5.06
C SER A 92 8.50 -11.34 6.09
N VAL A 93 7.53 -10.43 5.98
CA VAL A 93 7.42 -9.25 6.84
C VAL A 93 6.04 -9.20 7.46
N ALA A 94 5.93 -9.33 8.78
CA ALA A 94 4.68 -9.03 9.48
C ALA A 94 4.55 -7.52 9.66
N LEU A 95 3.43 -6.94 9.21
CA LEU A 95 3.15 -5.52 9.33
C LEU A 95 1.88 -5.27 10.12
N SER A 96 1.99 -4.58 11.26
CA SER A 96 0.84 -4.13 12.07
C SER A 96 0.80 -2.60 12.17
N THR A 97 -0.31 -2.01 11.72
CA THR A 97 -0.52 -0.55 11.77
C THR A 97 -1.86 -0.19 12.41
N THR A 98 -1.99 1.05 12.84
CA THR A 98 -3.20 1.51 13.55
C THR A 98 -4.45 1.48 12.66
N ASN A 99 -4.34 1.81 11.37
CA ASN A 99 -5.50 1.96 10.47
C ASN A 99 -5.43 1.07 9.22
N GLY A 100 -4.27 1.01 8.55
CA GLY A 100 -4.13 0.34 7.25
C GLY A 100 -4.53 -1.14 7.31
N THR A 101 -4.03 -1.89 8.28
CA THR A 101 -4.29 -3.34 8.40
C THR A 101 -5.77 -3.66 8.65
N ARG A 102 -6.49 -2.85 9.42
CA ARG A 102 -7.94 -3.00 9.64
C ARG A 102 -8.76 -2.79 8.36
N VAL A 103 -8.34 -1.87 7.51
CA VAL A 103 -9.02 -1.61 6.23
C VAL A 103 -8.72 -2.73 5.23
N ILE A 104 -7.49 -3.25 5.24
CA ILE A 104 -7.11 -4.42 4.43
C ILE A 104 -7.93 -5.65 4.84
N GLU A 105 -8.03 -5.93 6.14
CA GLU A 105 -8.87 -7.02 6.67
C GLU A 105 -10.33 -6.85 6.25
N ALA A 106 -10.90 -5.66 6.38
CA ALA A 106 -12.27 -5.36 6.00
C ALA A 106 -12.54 -5.46 4.48
N ALA A 107 -11.49 -5.41 3.66
CA ALA A 107 -11.55 -5.65 2.22
C ALA A 107 -11.52 -7.15 1.87
N GLY A 108 -11.41 -8.03 2.86
CA GLY A 108 -11.45 -9.48 2.66
C GLY A 108 -12.66 -9.92 1.86
N GLY A 109 -12.47 -10.82 0.89
CA GLY A 109 -13.51 -11.25 -0.05
C GLY A 109 -13.69 -10.34 -1.29
N ALA A 110 -12.96 -9.23 -1.40
CA ALA A 110 -12.92 -8.45 -2.62
C ALA A 110 -12.35 -9.27 -3.80
N ARG A 111 -12.72 -8.89 -5.03
CA ARG A 111 -12.17 -9.51 -6.25
C ARG A 111 -10.64 -9.49 -6.30
N ALA A 112 -10.05 -8.42 -5.80
CA ALA A 112 -8.63 -8.29 -5.54
C ALA A 112 -8.40 -7.14 -4.55
N ILE A 113 -7.31 -7.21 -3.79
CA ILE A 113 -6.88 -6.15 -2.88
C ILE A 113 -5.50 -5.68 -3.31
N LEU A 114 -5.38 -4.40 -3.56
CA LEU A 114 -4.13 -3.71 -3.88
C LEU A 114 -3.92 -2.58 -2.88
N THR A 115 -2.70 -2.08 -2.79
CA THR A 115 -2.45 -0.85 -2.03
C THR A 115 -1.71 0.18 -2.87
N GLY A 116 -2.02 1.45 -2.63
CA GLY A 116 -1.46 2.56 -3.38
C GLY A 116 -1.30 3.83 -2.55
N ALA A 117 -0.39 4.66 -2.99
CA ALA A 117 -0.11 5.98 -2.44
C ALA A 117 0.38 6.91 -3.58
N PHE A 118 0.87 8.10 -3.24
CA PHE A 118 1.49 8.99 -4.24
C PHE A 118 2.65 8.31 -4.97
N VAL A 119 3.48 7.57 -4.23
CA VAL A 119 4.74 6.98 -4.71
C VAL A 119 4.57 5.98 -5.87
N ASN A 120 3.37 5.42 -6.06
CA ASN A 120 3.11 4.42 -7.10
C ASN A 120 1.80 4.65 -7.88
N ALA A 121 1.25 5.85 -7.83
CA ALA A 121 -0.08 6.15 -8.36
C ALA A 121 -0.20 5.88 -9.88
N SER A 122 0.84 6.21 -10.67
CA SER A 122 0.83 6.04 -12.13
C SER A 122 0.89 4.58 -12.56
N ILE A 123 1.79 3.80 -11.96
CA ILE A 123 1.94 2.37 -12.31
C ILE A 123 0.72 1.57 -11.87
N LEU A 124 0.16 1.88 -10.70
CA LEU A 124 -1.06 1.26 -10.19
C LEU A 124 -2.25 1.55 -11.11
N ALA A 125 -2.45 2.82 -11.51
CA ALA A 125 -3.52 3.18 -12.43
C ALA A 125 -3.35 2.54 -13.82
N ALA A 126 -2.11 2.39 -14.30
CA ALA A 126 -1.82 1.71 -15.55
C ALA A 126 -2.13 0.21 -15.48
N ASP A 127 -1.75 -0.46 -14.40
CA ASP A 127 -2.05 -1.88 -14.17
C ASP A 127 -3.57 -2.13 -14.11
N LEU A 128 -4.31 -1.31 -13.36
CA LEU A 128 -5.75 -1.42 -13.24
C LEU A 128 -6.48 -1.19 -14.58
N ALA A 129 -6.02 -0.20 -15.38
CA ALA A 129 -6.67 0.16 -16.64
C ALA A 129 -6.37 -0.81 -17.78
N ASN A 130 -5.17 -1.41 -17.83
CA ASN A 130 -4.70 -2.21 -18.96
C ASN A 130 -4.59 -3.70 -18.62
N GLY A 131 -4.69 -4.07 -17.33
CA GLY A 131 -4.54 -5.43 -16.85
C GLY A 131 -5.86 -6.20 -16.76
N THR A 132 -5.84 -7.26 -15.97
CA THR A 132 -6.97 -8.18 -15.70
C THR A 132 -8.22 -7.47 -15.17
N TYR A 133 -8.08 -6.26 -14.66
CA TYR A 133 -9.16 -5.49 -14.03
C TYR A 133 -9.73 -4.37 -14.91
N ALA A 134 -9.34 -4.30 -16.19
CA ALA A 134 -9.75 -3.22 -17.11
C ALA A 134 -11.27 -3.02 -17.23
N SER A 135 -12.07 -4.07 -17.05
CA SER A 135 -13.54 -4.04 -17.05
C SER A 135 -14.16 -4.06 -15.65
N ALA A 136 -13.36 -4.15 -14.58
CA ALA A 136 -13.86 -4.26 -13.22
C ALA A 136 -14.33 -2.91 -12.66
N GLU A 137 -15.19 -2.96 -11.64
CA GLU A 137 -15.38 -1.83 -10.75
C GLU A 137 -14.18 -1.75 -9.79
N VAL A 138 -13.59 -0.56 -9.67
CA VAL A 138 -12.48 -0.28 -8.76
C VAL A 138 -12.95 0.68 -7.69
N VAL A 139 -12.73 0.33 -6.42
CA VAL A 139 -13.01 1.22 -5.29
C VAL A 139 -11.70 1.57 -4.59
N VAL A 140 -11.32 2.85 -4.66
CA VAL A 140 -10.17 3.38 -3.92
C VAL A 140 -10.65 3.78 -2.53
N VAL A 141 -10.06 3.20 -1.49
CA VAL A 141 -10.50 3.33 -0.09
C VAL A 141 -9.42 4.04 0.72
N GLY A 142 -9.68 5.27 1.14
CA GLY A 142 -8.83 5.97 2.10
C GLY A 142 -9.02 5.39 3.51
N CYS A 143 -7.94 5.02 4.18
CA CYS A 143 -7.99 4.39 5.51
C CYS A 143 -8.55 5.32 6.58
N GLY A 144 -8.19 6.60 6.52
CA GLY A 144 -8.52 7.55 7.56
C GLY A 144 -7.68 7.36 8.83
N TRP A 145 -8.04 8.09 9.86
CA TRP A 145 -7.40 8.01 11.18
C TRP A 145 -8.46 7.86 12.27
N GLU A 146 -8.41 6.76 13.01
CA GLU A 146 -9.36 6.47 14.13
C GLU A 146 -10.83 6.68 13.74
N GLY A 147 -11.21 6.18 12.57
CA GLY A 147 -12.57 6.31 12.04
C GLY A 147 -12.91 7.67 11.44
N ARG A 148 -11.98 8.63 11.42
CA ARG A 148 -12.14 9.95 10.83
C ARG A 148 -11.47 10.02 9.46
N ARG A 149 -11.91 10.97 8.64
CA ARG A 149 -11.30 11.24 7.33
C ARG A 149 -9.86 11.76 7.52
N ALA A 150 -8.94 11.30 6.67
CA ALA A 150 -7.57 11.77 6.58
C ALA A 150 -7.35 12.45 5.22
N SER A 151 -6.92 13.71 5.26
CA SER A 151 -6.76 14.51 4.03
C SER A 151 -5.68 13.97 3.12
N GLU A 152 -4.62 13.39 3.68
CA GLU A 152 -3.53 12.76 2.94
C GLU A 152 -4.01 11.56 2.14
N ASP A 153 -4.85 10.71 2.73
CA ASP A 153 -5.42 9.53 2.06
C ASP A 153 -6.38 9.94 0.95
N GLU A 154 -7.21 10.97 1.20
CA GLU A 154 -8.13 11.48 0.20
C GLU A 154 -7.41 12.07 -1.01
N VAL A 155 -6.35 12.84 -0.78
CA VAL A 155 -5.58 13.46 -1.86
C VAL A 155 -4.76 12.39 -2.62
N ALA A 156 -4.20 11.39 -1.93
CA ALA A 156 -3.51 10.28 -2.57
C ALA A 156 -4.49 9.40 -3.39
N ALA A 157 -5.68 9.12 -2.85
CA ALA A 157 -6.74 8.47 -3.62
C ALA A 157 -7.14 9.31 -4.85
N GLY A 158 -7.21 10.64 -4.69
CA GLY A 158 -7.44 11.57 -5.78
C GLY A 158 -6.38 11.49 -6.89
N ALA A 159 -5.10 11.35 -6.52
CA ALA A 159 -4.00 11.17 -7.45
C ALA A 159 -4.16 9.89 -8.29
N ILE A 160 -4.51 8.78 -7.66
CA ILE A 160 -4.76 7.48 -8.33
C ILE A 160 -5.99 7.59 -9.25
N LEU A 161 -7.10 8.11 -8.74
CA LEU A 161 -8.34 8.27 -9.49
C LEU A 161 -8.23 9.25 -10.66
N HIS A 162 -7.43 10.31 -10.52
CA HIS A 162 -7.09 11.22 -11.61
C HIS A 162 -6.41 10.47 -12.76
N ARG A 163 -5.43 9.63 -12.44
CA ARG A 163 -4.70 8.83 -13.43
C ARG A 163 -5.57 7.75 -14.07
N LEU A 164 -6.51 7.16 -13.32
CA LEU A 164 -7.52 6.25 -13.87
C LEU A 164 -8.48 6.99 -14.81
N ARG A 165 -8.95 8.18 -14.44
CA ARG A 165 -9.80 9.03 -15.30
C ARG A 165 -9.10 9.35 -16.63
N SER A 166 -7.82 9.72 -16.58
CA SER A 166 -7.01 9.99 -17.79
C SER A 166 -6.84 8.76 -18.68
N ARG A 167 -7.14 7.56 -18.17
CA ARG A 167 -7.16 6.28 -18.91
C ARG A 167 -8.58 5.82 -19.28
N GLY A 168 -9.56 6.71 -19.19
CA GLY A 168 -10.95 6.45 -19.61
C GLY A 168 -11.86 5.87 -18.51
N ALA A 169 -11.46 5.82 -17.26
CA ALA A 169 -12.34 5.39 -16.18
C ALA A 169 -13.45 6.44 -15.91
N GLY A 170 -14.69 5.99 -15.82
CA GLY A 170 -15.79 6.77 -15.29
C GLY A 170 -15.68 6.93 -13.79
N LEU A 171 -15.93 8.14 -13.25
CA LEU A 171 -15.83 8.42 -11.83
C LEU A 171 -17.20 8.68 -11.20
N ASP A 172 -17.44 8.12 -10.01
CA ASP A 172 -18.61 8.48 -9.21
C ASP A 172 -18.45 9.90 -8.60
N ARG A 173 -19.50 10.37 -7.93
CA ARG A 173 -19.52 11.73 -7.34
C ARG A 173 -18.44 11.90 -6.25
N ARG A 174 -18.17 10.88 -5.45
CA ARG A 174 -17.15 10.94 -4.38
C ARG A 174 -15.74 10.92 -4.96
N ALA A 175 -15.50 10.07 -5.95
CA ALA A 175 -14.23 10.02 -6.67
C ALA A 175 -13.90 11.36 -7.33
N ARG A 176 -14.88 12.02 -7.97
CA ARG A 176 -14.66 13.36 -8.55
C ARG A 176 -14.22 14.39 -7.50
N ARG A 177 -14.82 14.38 -6.31
CA ARG A 177 -14.46 15.31 -5.22
C ARG A 177 -13.03 15.12 -4.74
N VAL A 178 -12.57 13.88 -4.57
CA VAL A 178 -11.17 13.65 -4.14
C VAL A 178 -10.17 13.94 -5.26
N VAL A 179 -10.55 13.76 -6.53
CA VAL A 179 -9.76 14.24 -7.68
C VAL A 179 -9.66 15.76 -7.68
N GLU A 180 -10.75 16.47 -7.45
CA GLU A 180 -10.74 17.94 -7.30
C GLU A 180 -9.84 18.38 -6.13
N ALA A 181 -9.90 17.69 -4.99
CA ALA A 181 -9.03 17.96 -3.85
C ALA A 181 -7.53 17.78 -4.19
N TYR A 182 -7.18 16.76 -4.98
CA TYR A 182 -5.83 16.55 -5.48
C TYR A 182 -5.39 17.66 -6.45
N LEU A 183 -6.24 18.04 -7.40
CA LEU A 183 -5.91 19.04 -8.43
C LEU A 183 -5.88 20.46 -7.91
N SER A 184 -6.69 20.77 -6.89
CA SER A 184 -6.83 22.14 -6.37
C SER A 184 -5.71 22.57 -5.41
N ARG A 185 -4.88 21.63 -4.92
CA ARG A 185 -3.85 21.92 -3.92
C ARG A 185 -2.54 21.24 -4.27
N PRO A 186 -1.41 21.96 -4.20
CA PRO A 186 -0.11 21.31 -4.31
C PRO A 186 0.04 20.24 -3.21
N VAL A 187 0.45 19.03 -3.58
CA VAL A 187 0.61 17.88 -2.63
C VAL A 187 1.50 18.25 -1.45
N ARG A 188 2.51 19.12 -1.67
CA ARG A 188 3.38 19.64 -0.59
C ARG A 188 2.64 20.35 0.56
N THR A 189 1.41 20.82 0.36
CA THR A 189 0.63 21.48 1.44
C THR A 189 0.21 20.51 2.54
N LEU A 190 0.17 19.20 2.23
CA LEU A 190 -0.11 18.15 3.20
C LEU A 190 0.97 18.04 4.29
N ARG A 191 2.16 18.62 4.09
CA ARG A 191 3.22 18.71 5.13
C ARG A 191 2.78 19.44 6.42
N ASN A 192 1.63 20.10 6.40
CA ASN A 192 1.12 20.88 7.53
C ASN A 192 -0.21 20.35 8.10
N ASN A 193 -0.70 19.19 7.62
CA ASN A 193 -1.90 18.59 8.20
C ASN A 193 -1.62 17.93 9.57
N SER A 194 -2.64 17.38 10.21
CA SER A 194 -2.54 16.81 11.57
C SER A 194 -1.59 15.61 11.62
N ALA A 195 -1.66 14.71 10.62
CA ALA A 195 -0.79 13.55 10.52
C ALA A 195 0.67 13.97 10.32
N ALA A 196 0.93 14.91 9.40
CA ALA A 196 2.27 15.44 9.17
C ALA A 196 2.88 16.09 10.43
N ARG A 197 2.08 16.87 11.17
CA ARG A 197 2.55 17.46 12.45
C ARG A 197 2.89 16.40 13.49
N ARG A 198 2.13 15.29 13.54
CA ARG A 198 2.43 14.15 14.42
C ARG A 198 3.73 13.48 14.02
N LEU A 199 3.92 13.18 12.74
CA LEU A 199 5.15 12.57 12.23
C LEU A 199 6.38 13.43 12.48
N LYS A 200 6.30 14.75 12.26
CA LYS A 200 7.38 15.70 12.57
C LYS A 200 7.77 15.67 14.05
N ARG A 201 6.80 15.67 14.96
CA ARG A 201 7.09 15.57 16.41
C ARG A 201 7.81 14.29 16.81
N LEU A 202 7.64 13.22 16.01
CA LEU A 202 8.31 11.93 16.20
C LEU A 202 9.62 11.79 15.40
N GLY A 203 10.07 12.84 14.71
CA GLY A 203 11.32 12.82 13.94
C GLY A 203 11.21 12.21 12.54
N TYR A 204 10.00 11.96 12.01
CA TYR A 204 9.78 11.33 10.70
C TYR A 204 9.58 12.36 9.57
N GLU A 205 10.37 13.42 9.52
CA GLU A 205 10.25 14.44 8.46
C GLU A 205 10.65 13.91 7.08
N GLU A 206 11.65 13.05 7.01
CA GLU A 206 12.10 12.45 5.74
C GLU A 206 11.02 11.52 5.18
N ASP A 207 10.32 10.76 6.04
CA ASP A 207 9.15 9.97 5.61
C ASP A 207 8.08 10.85 4.95
N LEU A 208 7.81 12.04 5.50
CA LEU A 208 6.84 12.95 4.90
C LEU A 208 7.24 13.42 3.51
N LYS A 209 8.52 13.72 3.31
CA LYS A 209 9.04 14.13 1.99
C LYS A 209 8.88 12.98 1.00
N PHE A 210 9.26 11.78 1.42
CA PHE A 210 9.20 10.57 0.60
C PHE A 210 7.77 10.18 0.27
N CYS A 211 6.86 10.13 1.26
CA CYS A 211 5.45 9.79 1.05
C CYS A 211 4.72 10.76 0.09
N LEU A 212 5.18 12.01 -0.01
CA LEU A 212 4.62 13.02 -0.90
C LEU A 212 5.29 13.08 -2.28
N ALA A 213 6.32 12.27 -2.51
CA ALA A 213 6.98 12.17 -3.81
C ALA A 213 6.15 11.27 -4.75
N GLU A 214 5.68 11.84 -5.85
CA GLU A 214 4.83 11.10 -6.78
C GLU A 214 5.67 10.16 -7.66
N ASP A 215 5.17 8.91 -7.84
CA ASP A 215 5.68 7.91 -8.79
C ASP A 215 7.16 7.52 -8.62
N THR A 216 7.68 7.58 -7.38
CA THR A 216 9.07 7.26 -7.03
C THR A 216 9.32 5.78 -6.76
N VAL A 217 8.26 4.99 -6.52
CA VAL A 217 8.33 3.54 -6.28
C VAL A 217 7.41 2.82 -7.27
N PRO A 218 7.85 2.54 -8.50
CA PRO A 218 7.00 2.03 -9.57
C PRO A 218 6.70 0.53 -9.43
N VAL A 219 5.95 0.18 -8.39
CA VAL A 219 5.52 -1.19 -8.08
C VAL A 219 4.00 -1.23 -7.82
N VAL A 220 3.40 -2.37 -8.11
CA VAL A 220 1.98 -2.65 -7.82
C VAL A 220 1.90 -3.69 -6.71
N PRO A 221 1.71 -3.28 -5.44
CA PRO A 221 1.49 -4.22 -4.35
C PRO A 221 0.10 -4.83 -4.46
N ARG A 222 0.06 -6.16 -4.58
CA ARG A 222 -1.18 -6.94 -4.65
C ARG A 222 -1.18 -8.02 -3.59
N LEU A 223 -2.30 -8.18 -2.89
CA LEU A 223 -2.49 -9.26 -1.93
C LEU A 223 -2.68 -10.57 -2.70
N VAL A 224 -1.78 -11.53 -2.47
CA VAL A 224 -1.81 -12.88 -3.02
C VAL A 224 -1.71 -13.86 -1.85
N GLY A 225 -2.77 -14.62 -1.60
CA GLY A 225 -2.89 -15.36 -0.36
C GLY A 225 -3.01 -14.41 0.82
N ASP A 226 -2.07 -14.48 1.73
CA ASP A 226 -2.00 -13.67 2.96
C ASP A 226 -1.02 -12.48 2.87
N ALA A 227 -0.23 -12.38 1.79
CA ALA A 227 0.84 -11.40 1.70
C ALA A 227 0.70 -10.46 0.48
N PHE A 228 1.05 -9.18 0.67
CA PHE A 228 1.33 -8.29 -0.45
C PHE A 228 2.65 -8.66 -1.10
N VAL A 229 2.60 -8.78 -2.43
CA VAL A 229 3.78 -9.01 -3.28
C VAL A 229 3.81 -7.99 -4.41
N GLY A 230 5.00 -7.72 -4.93
CA GLY A 230 5.17 -6.89 -6.13
C GLY A 230 4.75 -7.67 -7.37
N CYS A 231 3.79 -7.14 -8.13
CA CYS A 231 3.37 -7.73 -9.39
C CYS A 231 3.98 -6.98 -10.58
N VAL A 232 4.25 -7.70 -11.66
CA VAL A 232 4.57 -7.09 -12.95
C VAL A 232 3.28 -6.52 -13.50
N ALA A 233 3.32 -5.27 -13.98
CA ALA A 233 2.15 -4.60 -14.53
C ALA A 233 1.52 -5.46 -15.65
N GLY A 234 0.19 -5.65 -15.59
CA GLY A 234 -0.56 -6.47 -16.54
C GLY A 234 -0.52 -7.98 -16.31
N SER A 235 0.18 -8.47 -15.29
CA SER A 235 0.32 -9.90 -14.98
C SER A 235 -0.37 -10.26 -13.65
N LEU A 236 -1.01 -11.44 -13.62
CA LEU A 236 -1.48 -12.06 -12.36
C LEU A 236 -0.34 -12.76 -11.60
N ARG A 237 0.85 -12.90 -12.22
CA ARG A 237 1.96 -13.60 -11.60
C ARG A 237 2.82 -12.65 -10.78
N PRO A 238 3.20 -13.00 -9.55
CA PRO A 238 4.22 -12.28 -8.79
C PRO A 238 5.54 -12.29 -9.59
N ARG A 239 6.39 -11.27 -9.36
CA ARG A 239 7.77 -11.33 -9.85
C ARG A 239 8.41 -12.59 -9.28
N GLN A 240 8.89 -13.47 -10.15
CA GLN A 240 9.73 -14.56 -9.69
C GLN A 240 11.08 -13.96 -9.30
N SER A 241 11.53 -14.20 -8.06
CA SER A 241 12.91 -13.94 -7.71
C SER A 241 13.78 -14.83 -8.59
N SER A 242 14.87 -14.30 -9.09
CA SER A 242 15.89 -15.10 -9.79
C SER A 242 16.62 -15.95 -8.75
N ALA A 243 15.96 -17.01 -8.27
CA ALA A 243 16.58 -17.99 -7.39
C ALA A 243 17.75 -18.62 -8.14
N LEU A 244 18.94 -18.44 -7.60
CA LEU A 244 20.15 -19.16 -8.00
C LEU A 244 19.82 -20.66 -8.09
N ARG A 245 20.02 -21.26 -9.26
CA ARG A 245 19.89 -22.72 -9.44
C ARG A 245 20.83 -23.37 -8.43
N PRO A 246 20.39 -24.42 -7.71
CA PRO A 246 21.32 -25.20 -6.89
C PRO A 246 22.38 -25.79 -7.83
N THR A 247 23.64 -25.51 -7.54
CA THR A 247 24.79 -26.13 -8.15
C THR A 247 24.68 -27.66 -7.94
N GLN A 248 24.53 -28.39 -9.03
CA GLN A 248 24.68 -29.85 -9.01
C GLN A 248 26.02 -30.20 -8.39
N LYS A 249 26.01 -30.84 -7.22
CA LYS A 249 27.18 -31.56 -6.71
C LYS A 249 27.52 -32.64 -7.71
N ALA A 250 28.70 -32.53 -8.31
CA ALA A 250 29.30 -33.58 -9.06
C ALA A 250 29.58 -34.76 -8.10
N GLU A 251 28.89 -35.87 -8.26
CA GLU A 251 29.27 -37.12 -7.72
C GLU A 251 30.53 -37.58 -8.45
N ILE A 252 31.66 -37.60 -7.75
CA ILE A 252 32.86 -38.28 -8.16
C ILE A 252 32.71 -39.69 -7.63
N CYS A 253 32.38 -40.63 -8.51
CA CYS A 253 32.55 -42.05 -8.29
C CYS A 253 34.01 -42.40 -8.56
N SER A 254 34.65 -43.00 -7.54
CA SER A 254 35.85 -43.87 -7.68
C SER A 254 35.44 -45.31 -7.71
#